data_ae760846ff73ff87a91b2b422bf8219b
#
_entry.id   ae760846ff73ff87a91b2b422bf8219b
#
_cell.length_a   1.000
_cell.length_b   1.000
_cell.length_c   1.000
_cell.angle_alpha   90.00
_cell.angle_beta   90.00
_cell.angle_gamma   90.00
#
_symmetry.space_group_name_H-M   'P 1'
#
loop_
_entity.id
_entity.type
_entity.pdbx_description
1 polymer ?
#
loop_
_entity_poly.entity_id
_entity_poly.type
_entity_poly.pdbx_seq_one_letter_code
_entity_poly.pdbx_strand_id
1 'polypeptide(L)'
;MPSVHPVVRDDAVIWAALTYEGAARHAIAAYKDGGRTDAAAALAGPLRAAIVAALAAVPGGRQGRGAGRCDAGPGIQLVTIPSSRRAWRVRGYHPVDALLHRAGLHPFPALAQRTEALDQVGLGRAARAANKSNSLVARRSLDGVLVILVDDIVTTGATLLEARRAVAAAGGTVVGLATLAETRRLLSP
;
A
#
# COMPACT_ATOMS: atom_id res chain seq x y z
N MET A 1 -17.38 -14.23 1.08
CA MET A 1 -16.73 -13.32 0.12
C MET A 1 -16.05 -12.22 0.90
N PRO A 2 -14.79 -11.86 0.64
CA PRO A 2 -14.20 -10.68 1.25
C PRO A 2 -15.02 -9.46 0.84
N SER A 3 -15.50 -8.70 1.83
CA SER A 3 -16.30 -7.50 1.60
C SER A 3 -15.38 -6.29 1.58
N VAL A 4 -15.02 -5.83 0.39
CA VAL A 4 -14.26 -4.60 0.24
C VAL A 4 -15.07 -3.42 0.79
N HIS A 5 -14.45 -2.64 1.65
CA HIS A 5 -15.09 -1.50 2.30
C HIS A 5 -14.13 -0.30 2.40
N PRO A 6 -14.68 0.91 2.40
CA PRO A 6 -13.89 2.12 2.62
C PRO A 6 -13.55 2.27 4.10
N VAL A 7 -12.34 2.68 4.37
CA VAL A 7 -11.82 2.99 5.72
C VAL A 7 -11.27 4.41 5.70
N VAL A 8 -11.72 5.24 6.63
CA VAL A 8 -11.22 6.61 6.73
C VAL A 8 -10.07 6.65 7.74
N ARG A 9 -8.94 7.22 7.32
CA ARG A 9 -7.80 7.53 8.18
C ARG A 9 -7.37 8.96 7.89
N ASP A 10 -7.47 9.78 8.92
CA ASP A 10 -7.37 11.24 8.82
C ASP A 10 -8.32 11.78 7.72
N ASP A 11 -7.83 12.35 6.64
CA ASP A 11 -8.61 12.88 5.50
C ASP A 11 -8.65 11.92 4.29
N ALA A 12 -8.13 10.70 4.43
CA ALA A 12 -7.97 9.77 3.31
C ALA A 12 -8.96 8.60 3.39
N VAL A 13 -9.61 8.31 2.26
CA VAL A 13 -10.42 7.09 2.05
C VAL A 13 -9.50 6.01 1.49
N ILE A 14 -9.41 4.88 2.20
CA ILE A 14 -8.59 3.72 1.86
C ILE A 14 -9.53 2.53 1.64
N TRP A 15 -9.43 1.86 0.51
CA TRP A 15 -10.21 0.66 0.23
C TRP A 15 -9.51 -0.57 0.80
N ALA A 16 -10.10 -1.20 1.80
CA ALA A 16 -9.61 -2.41 2.45
C ALA A 16 -10.43 -3.63 2.04
N ALA A 17 -9.76 -4.75 1.77
CA ALA A 17 -10.42 -5.99 1.40
C ALA A 17 -10.80 -6.87 2.59
N LEU A 18 -10.06 -6.78 3.69
CA LEU A 18 -10.21 -7.64 4.87
C LEU A 18 -10.10 -6.80 6.15
N THR A 19 -10.71 -7.30 7.22
CA THR A 19 -10.35 -6.87 8.57
C THR A 19 -9.18 -7.73 9.08
N TYR A 20 -8.15 -7.11 9.67
CA TYR A 20 -6.95 -7.79 10.17
C TYR A 20 -7.23 -8.50 11.50
N GLU A 21 -8.06 -9.55 11.45
CA GLU A 21 -8.45 -10.36 12.61
C GLU A 21 -8.66 -11.83 12.19
N GLY A 22 -8.77 -12.73 13.15
CA GLY A 22 -9.07 -14.13 12.93
C GLY A 22 -8.20 -14.78 11.86
N ALA A 23 -8.82 -15.47 10.92
CA ALA A 23 -8.14 -16.19 9.83
C ALA A 23 -7.32 -15.28 8.91
N ALA A 24 -7.80 -14.04 8.63
CA ALA A 24 -7.08 -13.08 7.80
C ALA A 24 -5.76 -12.67 8.45
N ARG A 25 -5.76 -12.39 9.75
CA ARG A 25 -4.53 -12.09 10.52
C ARG A 25 -3.53 -13.24 10.44
N HIS A 26 -3.98 -14.47 10.65
CA HIS A 26 -3.09 -15.64 10.59
C HIS A 26 -2.50 -15.85 9.19
N ALA A 27 -3.32 -15.76 8.14
CA ALA A 27 -2.87 -15.91 6.76
C ALA A 27 -1.84 -14.84 6.37
N ILE A 28 -2.11 -13.57 6.70
CA ILE A 28 -1.22 -12.44 6.38
C ILE A 28 0.10 -12.56 7.17
N ALA A 29 0.06 -12.91 8.46
CA ALA A 29 1.25 -13.10 9.27
C ALA A 29 2.11 -14.27 8.74
N ALA A 30 1.49 -15.43 8.44
CA ALA A 30 2.17 -16.59 7.87
C ALA A 30 2.82 -16.24 6.51
N TYR A 31 2.15 -15.46 5.68
CA TYR A 31 2.68 -14.98 4.40
C TYR A 31 3.85 -14.02 4.59
N LYS A 32 3.73 -13.03 5.48
CA LYS A 32 4.76 -11.99 5.67
C LYS A 32 5.99 -12.49 6.42
N ASP A 33 5.77 -13.24 7.49
CA ASP A 33 6.82 -13.56 8.47
C ASP A 33 7.18 -15.06 8.49
N GLY A 34 6.26 -15.91 8.05
CA GLY A 34 6.46 -17.36 7.99
C GLY A 34 6.96 -17.92 6.65
N GLY A 35 7.22 -17.06 5.65
CA GLY A 35 7.65 -17.49 4.32
C GLY A 35 6.64 -18.38 3.56
N ARG A 36 5.37 -18.44 4.04
CA ARG A 36 4.28 -19.24 3.47
C ARG A 36 3.75 -18.58 2.17
N THR A 37 4.50 -18.73 1.08
CA THR A 37 4.11 -18.19 -0.23
C THR A 37 2.86 -18.84 -0.83
N ASP A 38 2.46 -20.03 -0.33
CA ASP A 38 1.20 -20.68 -0.67
C ASP A 38 -0.03 -19.84 -0.28
N ALA A 39 0.03 -19.08 0.82
CA ALA A 39 -1.02 -18.17 1.22
C ALA A 39 -1.24 -17.00 0.22
N ALA A 40 -0.27 -16.73 -0.65
CA ALA A 40 -0.39 -15.68 -1.66
C ALA A 40 -1.60 -15.88 -2.59
N ALA A 41 -1.95 -17.13 -2.91
CA ALA A 41 -3.10 -17.44 -3.76
C ALA A 41 -4.42 -16.97 -3.14
N ALA A 42 -4.57 -17.12 -1.81
CA ALA A 42 -5.76 -16.71 -1.09
C ALA A 42 -5.82 -15.18 -0.88
N LEU A 43 -4.67 -14.51 -0.81
CA LEU A 43 -4.56 -13.08 -0.49
C LEU A 43 -4.57 -12.17 -1.74
N ALA A 44 -4.14 -12.68 -2.89
CA ALA A 44 -4.05 -11.90 -4.13
C ALA A 44 -5.42 -11.43 -4.64
N GLY A 45 -6.44 -12.30 -4.59
CA GLY A 45 -7.81 -11.96 -5.00
C GLY A 45 -8.43 -10.82 -4.19
N PRO A 46 -8.43 -10.90 -2.85
CA PRO A 46 -8.83 -9.80 -1.99
C PRO A 46 -8.11 -8.48 -2.27
N LEU A 47 -6.78 -8.48 -2.37
CA LEU A 47 -6.02 -7.26 -2.68
C LEU A 47 -6.44 -6.65 -4.03
N ARG A 48 -6.60 -7.50 -5.06
CA ARG A 48 -7.10 -7.05 -6.37
C ARG A 48 -8.48 -6.41 -6.27
N ALA A 49 -9.38 -6.96 -5.45
CA ALA A 49 -10.71 -6.40 -5.26
C ALA A 49 -10.66 -5.01 -4.61
N ALA A 50 -9.78 -4.78 -3.62
CA ALA A 50 -9.57 -3.46 -3.03
C ALA A 50 -9.04 -2.44 -4.05
N ILE A 51 -8.11 -2.84 -4.92
CA ILE A 51 -7.57 -1.98 -5.98
C ILE A 51 -8.67 -1.62 -6.99
N VAL A 52 -9.50 -2.59 -7.40
CA VAL A 52 -10.64 -2.35 -8.30
C VAL A 52 -11.63 -1.36 -7.69
N ALA A 53 -11.93 -1.47 -6.38
CA ALA A 53 -12.80 -0.53 -5.69
C ALA A 53 -12.18 0.88 -5.64
N ALA A 54 -10.87 0.99 -5.38
CA ALA A 54 -10.15 2.26 -5.41
C ALA A 54 -10.20 2.90 -6.80
N LEU A 55 -9.99 2.12 -7.87
CA LEU A 55 -10.11 2.57 -9.26
C LEU A 55 -11.52 3.05 -9.60
N ALA A 56 -12.54 2.32 -9.17
CA ALA A 56 -13.94 2.67 -9.44
C ALA A 56 -14.38 3.97 -8.73
N ALA A 57 -13.72 4.32 -7.63
CA ALA A 57 -13.97 5.55 -6.87
C ALA A 57 -13.29 6.80 -7.48
N VAL A 58 -12.40 6.64 -8.47
CA VAL A 58 -11.73 7.77 -9.13
C VAL A 58 -12.74 8.54 -9.98
N PRO A 59 -12.95 9.84 -9.75
CA PRO A 59 -13.84 10.66 -10.58
C PRO A 59 -13.39 10.64 -12.04
N GLY A 60 -14.28 10.24 -12.96
CA GLY A 60 -13.95 10.11 -14.38
C GLY A 60 -13.26 8.79 -14.78
N GLY A 61 -13.00 7.90 -13.85
CA GLY A 61 -12.54 6.53 -14.09
C GLY A 61 -13.66 5.71 -14.77
N ARG A 62 -13.79 5.79 -16.07
CA ARG A 62 -14.78 5.03 -16.82
C ARG A 62 -14.51 3.54 -16.72
N GLN A 63 -15.54 2.81 -16.33
CA GLN A 63 -15.70 1.38 -16.48
C GLN A 63 -15.31 0.95 -17.91
N GLY A 64 -14.07 0.48 -18.06
CA GLY A 64 -13.72 -0.33 -19.21
C GLY A 64 -14.50 -1.64 -19.11
N ARG A 65 -15.55 -1.81 -19.91
CA ARG A 65 -16.21 -3.10 -20.13
C ARG A 65 -15.18 -4.07 -20.69
N GLY A 66 -14.80 -5.06 -19.92
CA GLY A 66 -13.90 -6.14 -20.32
C GLY A 66 -13.50 -6.97 -19.12
N ALA A 67 -14.23 -8.04 -18.85
CA ALA A 67 -13.80 -9.08 -17.93
C ALA A 67 -12.48 -9.68 -18.47
N GLY A 68 -11.35 -9.39 -17.81
CA GLY A 68 -10.13 -10.10 -18.13
C GLY A 68 -8.81 -9.35 -17.90
N ARG A 69 -8.76 -8.02 -18.00
CA ARG A 69 -7.57 -7.21 -17.75
C ARG A 69 -7.93 -6.03 -16.89
N CYS A 70 -7.47 -6.02 -15.64
CA CYS A 70 -7.34 -4.77 -14.89
C CYS A 70 -6.09 -4.05 -15.42
N ASP A 71 -6.13 -3.64 -16.68
CA ASP A 71 -5.25 -2.59 -17.12
C ASP A 71 -5.72 -1.34 -16.38
N ALA A 72 -4.93 -0.86 -15.43
CA ALA A 72 -5.01 0.52 -15.00
C ALA A 72 -5.08 1.32 -16.30
N GLY A 73 -6.16 2.08 -16.51
CA GLY A 73 -6.35 2.82 -17.75
C GLY A 73 -5.07 3.56 -18.14
N PRO A 74 -4.85 3.94 -19.39
CA PRO A 74 -3.62 4.56 -19.80
C PRO A 74 -3.30 5.72 -18.87
N GLY A 75 -2.33 5.53 -17.99
CA GLY A 75 -1.85 6.55 -17.07
C GLY A 75 -1.88 6.25 -15.57
N ILE A 76 -2.68 5.31 -15.05
CA ILE A 76 -2.69 5.03 -13.60
C ILE A 76 -1.69 3.93 -13.25
N GLN A 77 -0.78 4.23 -12.33
CA GLN A 77 0.27 3.31 -11.87
C GLN A 77 -0.04 2.77 -10.47
N LEU A 78 0.22 1.48 -10.24
CA LEU A 78 0.13 0.86 -8.92
C LEU A 78 1.47 1.00 -8.22
N VAL A 79 1.53 1.81 -7.18
CA VAL A 79 2.76 2.06 -6.43
C VAL A 79 2.65 1.43 -5.05
N THR A 80 3.58 0.54 -4.75
CA THR A 80 3.66 -0.17 -3.47
C THR A 80 4.56 0.57 -2.49
N ILE A 81 4.31 0.35 -1.20
CA ILE A 81 5.17 0.88 -0.14
C ILE A 81 6.44 0.04 -0.04
N PRO A 82 7.62 0.63 -0.17
CA PRO A 82 8.87 -0.13 -0.10
C PRO A 82 9.09 -0.73 1.29
N SER A 83 9.39 -2.01 1.36
CA SER A 83 9.78 -2.69 2.60
C SER A 83 11.07 -2.09 3.16
N SER A 84 11.21 -2.09 4.50
CA SER A 84 12.48 -1.70 5.12
C SER A 84 13.62 -2.65 4.67
N ARG A 85 14.85 -2.13 4.65
CA ARG A 85 16.05 -2.95 4.31
C ARG A 85 16.16 -4.18 5.20
N ARG A 86 15.82 -4.06 6.49
CA ARG A 86 15.81 -5.17 7.44
C ARG A 86 14.75 -6.22 7.04
N ALA A 87 13.53 -5.78 6.76
CA ALA A 87 12.45 -6.67 6.36
C ALA A 87 12.76 -7.39 5.05
N TRP A 88 13.35 -6.68 4.09
CA TRP A 88 13.78 -7.28 2.82
C TRP A 88 14.89 -8.34 3.01
N ARG A 89 15.90 -8.05 3.85
CA ARG A 89 16.97 -9.02 4.15
C ARG A 89 16.46 -10.31 4.81
N VAL A 90 15.42 -10.21 5.63
CA VAL A 90 14.83 -11.38 6.32
C VAL A 90 13.95 -12.18 5.36
N ARG A 91 13.18 -11.51 4.50
CA ARG A 91 12.16 -12.16 3.64
C ARG A 91 12.67 -12.52 2.25
N GLY A 92 13.61 -11.78 1.69
CA GLY A 92 14.10 -11.96 0.33
C GLY A 92 13.14 -11.49 -0.77
N TYR A 93 11.95 -10.94 -0.41
CA TYR A 93 10.94 -10.46 -1.36
C TYR A 93 10.09 -9.32 -0.78
N HIS A 94 9.38 -8.61 -1.67
CA HIS A 94 8.39 -7.61 -1.31
C HIS A 94 6.98 -8.23 -1.31
N PRO A 95 6.34 -8.40 -0.15
CA PRO A 95 5.07 -9.12 -0.04
C PRO A 95 3.96 -8.57 -0.94
N VAL A 96 3.78 -7.24 -0.96
CA VAL A 96 2.72 -6.61 -1.76
C VAL A 96 2.99 -6.77 -3.26
N ASP A 97 4.24 -6.61 -3.70
CA ASP A 97 4.61 -6.81 -5.11
C ASP A 97 4.34 -8.25 -5.57
N ALA A 98 4.67 -9.23 -4.73
CA ALA A 98 4.41 -10.63 -5.04
C ALA A 98 2.90 -10.93 -5.12
N LEU A 99 2.07 -10.32 -4.26
CA LEU A 99 0.61 -10.42 -4.36
C LEU A 99 0.07 -9.76 -5.64
N LEU A 100 0.59 -8.59 -6.03
CA LEU A 100 0.21 -7.93 -7.28
C LEU A 100 0.53 -8.82 -8.48
N HIS A 101 1.76 -9.33 -8.58
CA HIS A 101 2.14 -10.26 -9.66
C HIS A 101 1.24 -11.50 -9.70
N ARG A 102 0.91 -12.06 -8.53
CA ARG A 102 -0.02 -13.21 -8.43
C ARG A 102 -1.43 -12.85 -8.88
N ALA A 103 -1.85 -11.59 -8.71
CA ALA A 103 -3.13 -11.07 -9.17
C ALA A 103 -3.13 -10.67 -10.67
N GLY A 104 -2.02 -10.85 -11.38
CA GLY A 104 -1.84 -10.40 -12.78
C GLY A 104 -1.65 -8.90 -12.90
N LEU A 105 -1.19 -8.23 -11.84
CA LEU A 105 -0.94 -6.80 -11.78
C LEU A 105 0.56 -6.52 -11.63
N HIS A 106 1.01 -5.36 -12.10
CA HIS A 106 2.43 -5.01 -12.07
C HIS A 106 2.65 -3.77 -11.20
N PRO A 107 3.50 -3.86 -10.16
CA PRO A 107 3.88 -2.70 -9.36
C PRO A 107 4.80 -1.77 -10.16
N PHE A 108 4.59 -0.47 -10.01
CA PHE A 108 5.50 0.56 -10.50
C PHE A 108 6.43 1.00 -9.36
N PRO A 109 7.74 0.73 -9.43
CA PRO A 109 8.68 0.96 -8.32
C PRO A 109 9.05 2.44 -8.22
N ALA A 110 8.11 3.29 -7.87
CA ALA A 110 8.27 4.74 -7.81
C ALA A 110 8.92 5.24 -6.52
N LEU A 111 8.75 4.54 -5.40
CA LEU A 111 9.17 4.98 -4.08
C LEU A 111 10.41 4.23 -3.57
N ALA A 112 11.17 4.91 -2.71
CA ALA A 112 12.26 4.33 -1.94
C ALA A 112 12.20 4.85 -0.50
N GLN A 113 12.74 4.06 0.42
CA GLN A 113 13.02 4.58 1.76
C GLN A 113 14.18 5.55 1.69
N ARG A 114 14.00 6.70 2.31
CA ARG A 114 15.10 7.66 2.48
C ARG A 114 16.14 7.01 3.40
N THR A 115 17.37 6.92 2.92
CA THR A 115 18.49 6.50 3.77
C THR A 115 18.81 7.70 4.65
N GLU A 116 18.56 7.61 5.95
CA GLU A 116 19.17 8.55 6.88
C GLU A 116 20.68 8.37 6.73
N ALA A 117 21.37 9.43 6.35
CA ALA A 117 22.81 9.49 6.56
C ALA A 117 23.03 9.28 8.08
N LEU A 118 24.00 8.44 8.41
CA LEU A 118 24.41 8.06 9.77
C LEU A 118 24.96 9.25 10.57
N ASP A 119 24.14 10.25 10.88
CA ASP A 119 24.55 11.37 11.74
C ASP A 119 23.36 11.87 12.55
N GLN A 120 22.85 11.04 13.48
CA GLN A 120 22.13 11.57 14.65
C GLN A 120 22.00 10.48 15.73
N VAL A 121 23.09 10.23 16.41
CA VAL A 121 23.12 9.66 17.77
C VAL A 121 22.50 10.73 18.67
N GLY A 122 21.30 10.50 19.24
CA GLY A 122 20.80 11.32 20.34
C GLY A 122 19.41 11.90 20.31
N LEU A 123 18.51 11.51 19.40
CA LEU A 123 17.17 12.12 19.35
C LEU A 123 16.10 11.31 20.10
N GLY A 124 15.39 11.98 21.02
CA GLY A 124 14.36 11.43 21.87
C GLY A 124 13.05 11.02 21.17
N ARG A 125 12.10 10.50 21.96
CA ARG A 125 10.82 9.88 21.48
C ARG A 125 9.97 10.79 20.56
N ALA A 126 10.00 12.12 20.76
CA ALA A 126 9.32 13.10 19.91
C ALA A 126 9.93 13.18 18.49
N ALA A 127 11.25 13.03 18.37
CA ALA A 127 11.94 12.99 17.10
C ALA A 127 11.65 11.71 16.29
N ARG A 128 11.31 10.58 16.94
CA ARG A 128 10.89 9.35 16.26
C ARG A 128 9.50 9.48 15.62
N ALA A 129 8.61 10.29 16.17
CA ALA A 129 7.31 10.59 15.57
C ALA A 129 7.46 11.56 14.36
N ALA A 130 8.33 12.56 14.49
CA ALA A 130 8.71 13.46 13.40
C ALA A 130 9.52 12.74 12.29
N ASN A 131 10.27 11.67 12.62
CA ASN A 131 11.06 10.88 11.67
C ASN A 131 10.23 9.97 10.75
N LYS A 132 8.90 9.85 10.92
CA LYS A 132 8.04 9.23 9.91
C LYS A 132 7.69 10.17 8.77
N SER A 133 7.73 11.48 9.02
CA SER A 133 7.62 12.51 7.97
C SER A 133 8.92 12.55 7.18
N ASN A 134 8.84 12.48 5.85
CA ASN A 134 9.99 12.41 4.93
C ASN A 134 10.79 11.10 4.94
N SER A 135 10.22 10.00 5.42
CA SER A 135 10.85 8.67 5.38
C SER A 135 10.83 8.04 3.98
N LEU A 136 9.96 8.52 3.10
CA LEU A 136 9.84 8.05 1.72
C LEU A 136 10.20 9.15 0.72
N VAL A 137 10.84 8.75 -0.38
CA VAL A 137 11.16 9.62 -1.52
C VAL A 137 10.83 8.93 -2.82
N ALA A 138 10.46 9.70 -3.84
CA ALA A 138 10.32 9.16 -5.17
C ALA A 138 11.71 8.91 -5.79
N ARG A 139 11.82 7.84 -6.57
CA ARG A 139 13.05 7.45 -7.27
C ARG A 139 13.32 8.28 -8.54
N ARG A 140 12.27 8.97 -9.04
CA ARG A 140 12.27 9.78 -10.27
C ARG A 140 11.15 10.81 -10.22
N SER A 141 11.11 11.75 -11.16
CA SER A 141 9.93 12.60 -11.38
C SER A 141 8.70 11.75 -11.67
N LEU A 142 7.57 12.17 -11.14
CA LEU A 142 6.24 11.57 -11.34
C LEU A 142 5.28 12.58 -11.98
N ASP A 143 5.82 13.63 -12.65
CA ASP A 143 5.01 14.66 -13.28
C ASP A 143 3.95 14.06 -14.21
N GLY A 144 2.69 14.39 -13.96
CA GLY A 144 1.54 13.89 -14.71
C GLY A 144 1.18 12.42 -14.47
N VAL A 145 1.89 11.70 -13.59
CA VAL A 145 1.59 10.30 -13.27
C VAL A 145 0.46 10.22 -12.25
N LEU A 146 -0.60 9.48 -12.61
CA LEU A 146 -1.68 9.13 -11.69
C LEU A 146 -1.33 7.83 -10.95
N VAL A 147 -1.52 7.82 -9.64
CA VAL A 147 -1.06 6.74 -8.76
C VAL A 147 -2.19 6.20 -7.89
N ILE A 148 -2.31 4.88 -7.82
CA ILE A 148 -2.95 4.19 -6.70
C ILE A 148 -1.85 3.64 -5.81
N LEU A 149 -1.86 4.06 -4.52
CA LEU A 149 -0.97 3.51 -3.51
C LEU A 149 -1.53 2.21 -2.95
N VAL A 150 -0.68 1.20 -2.84
CA VAL A 150 -1.06 -0.14 -2.37
C VAL A 150 -0.18 -0.55 -1.20
N ASP A 151 -0.83 -0.99 -0.11
CA ASP A 151 -0.15 -1.51 1.08
C ASP A 151 -0.77 -2.84 1.53
N ASP A 152 -0.15 -3.53 2.48
CA ASP A 152 -0.68 -4.78 3.03
C ASP A 152 -1.68 -4.55 4.17
N ILE A 153 -1.32 -3.74 5.17
CA ILE A 153 -2.17 -3.50 6.34
C ILE A 153 -2.18 -2.02 6.69
N VAL A 154 -3.37 -1.43 6.72
CA VAL A 154 -3.53 -0.10 7.26
C VAL A 154 -3.88 -0.15 8.75
N THR A 155 -3.09 0.54 9.56
CA THR A 155 -3.36 0.77 10.98
C THR A 155 -3.81 2.22 11.20
N THR A 156 -2.86 3.13 11.37
CA THR A 156 -3.12 4.57 11.48
C THR A 156 -3.24 5.27 10.13
N GLY A 157 -2.76 4.66 9.06
CA GLY A 157 -2.66 5.28 7.73
C GLY A 157 -1.38 6.09 7.49
N ALA A 158 -0.58 6.31 8.53
CA ALA A 158 0.60 7.19 8.46
C ALA A 158 1.58 6.82 7.30
N THR A 159 1.76 5.54 7.00
CA THR A 159 2.63 5.08 5.91
C THR A 159 2.07 5.46 4.53
N LEU A 160 0.77 5.28 4.31
CA LEU A 160 0.10 5.65 3.06
C LEU A 160 0.06 7.17 2.88
N LEU A 161 -0.14 7.93 3.96
CA LEU A 161 -0.10 9.40 3.93
C LEU A 161 1.30 9.92 3.63
N GLU A 162 2.34 9.31 4.19
CA GLU A 162 3.73 9.65 3.85
C GLU A 162 4.07 9.31 2.39
N ALA A 163 3.59 8.17 1.89
CA ALA A 163 3.74 7.82 0.48
C ALA A 163 3.00 8.82 -0.44
N ARG A 164 1.78 9.25 -0.06
CA ARG A 164 1.03 10.31 -0.77
C ARG A 164 1.83 11.60 -0.83
N ARG A 165 2.44 12.02 0.29
CA ARG A 165 3.33 13.19 0.33
C ARG A 165 4.52 13.02 -0.61
N ALA A 166 5.19 11.86 -0.60
CA ALA A 166 6.36 11.61 -1.43
C ALA A 166 6.04 11.60 -2.93
N VAL A 167 4.87 11.06 -3.32
CA VAL A 167 4.37 11.09 -4.70
C VAL A 167 4.08 12.52 -5.12
N ALA A 168 3.35 13.30 -4.30
CA ALA A 168 3.01 14.69 -4.59
C ALA A 168 4.27 15.57 -4.70
N ALA A 169 5.25 15.38 -3.82
CA ALA A 169 6.53 16.10 -3.87
C ALA A 169 7.34 15.82 -5.16
N ALA A 170 7.04 14.75 -5.87
CA ALA A 170 7.64 14.38 -7.15
C ALA A 170 6.78 14.75 -8.37
N GLY A 171 5.69 15.50 -8.19
CA GLY A 171 4.77 15.94 -9.25
C GLY A 171 3.66 14.94 -9.59
N GLY A 172 3.58 13.80 -8.91
CA GLY A 172 2.54 12.80 -9.13
C GLY A 172 1.23 13.10 -8.38
N THR A 173 0.14 12.50 -8.85
CA THR A 173 -1.18 12.64 -8.22
C THR A 173 -1.67 11.29 -7.71
N VAL A 174 -1.92 11.18 -6.40
CA VAL A 174 -2.55 9.98 -5.82
C VAL A 174 -4.05 10.07 -5.99
N VAL A 175 -4.62 9.17 -6.79
CA VAL A 175 -6.05 9.12 -7.13
C VAL A 175 -6.79 8.03 -6.34
N GLY A 176 -6.09 7.15 -5.64
CA GLY A 176 -6.71 6.12 -4.82
C GLY A 176 -5.72 5.46 -3.86
N LEU A 177 -6.27 4.86 -2.80
CA LEU A 177 -5.53 4.11 -1.80
C LEU A 177 -6.18 2.75 -1.61
N ALA A 178 -5.41 1.67 -1.64
CA ALA A 178 -5.89 0.31 -1.47
C ALA A 178 -5.01 -0.48 -0.50
N THR A 179 -5.61 -1.37 0.29
CA THR A 179 -4.89 -2.23 1.21
C THR A 179 -5.53 -3.62 1.27
N LEU A 180 -4.72 -4.63 1.55
CA LEU A 180 -5.22 -5.97 1.75
C LEU A 180 -6.08 -6.06 3.01
N ALA A 181 -5.67 -5.43 4.11
CA ALA A 181 -6.40 -5.47 5.36
C ALA A 181 -6.33 -4.15 6.14
N GLU A 182 -7.32 -3.94 7.01
CA GLU A 182 -7.33 -2.84 7.97
C GLU A 182 -7.40 -3.37 9.40
N THR A 183 -6.79 -2.65 10.34
CA THR A 183 -7.05 -2.87 11.76
C THR A 183 -8.19 -1.99 12.22
N ARG A 184 -9.20 -2.57 12.87
CA ARG A 184 -10.26 -1.77 13.49
C ARG A 184 -9.66 -0.83 14.53
N ARG A 185 -9.99 0.45 14.45
CA ARG A 185 -9.77 1.34 15.59
C ARG A 185 -10.76 0.93 16.68
N LEU A 186 -10.26 0.43 17.79
CA LEU A 186 -11.06 0.43 19.01
C LEU A 186 -11.25 1.91 19.37
N LEU A 187 -12.46 2.42 19.19
CA LEU A 187 -12.82 3.69 19.78
C LEU A 187 -12.65 3.48 21.28
N SER A 188 -11.62 4.10 21.86
CA SER A 188 -11.55 4.21 23.33
C SER A 188 -12.81 4.97 23.78
N PRO A 189 -13.50 4.48 24.81
CA PRO A 189 -14.68 5.13 25.37
C PRO A 189 -14.34 6.52 25.92
#